data_e2e1cd2a33f6d3f413525a60d4d4727d
#
_entry.id   e2e1cd2a33f6d3f413525a60d4d4727d
#
_cell.length_a   1.000
_cell.length_b   1.000
_cell.length_c   1.000
_cell.angle_alpha   90.00
_cell.angle_beta   90.00
_cell.angle_gamma   90.00
#
_symmetry.space_group_name_H-M   'P 1'
#
loop_
_entity.id
_entity.type
_entity.pdbx_description
1 polymer ?
#
loop_
_entity_poly.entity_id
_entity_poly.type
_entity_poly.pdbx_seq_one_letter_code
_entity_poly.pdbx_strand_id
1 'polypeptide(L)'
;MTESEVRKLLRQMKEQDSQTAFRDFYDMTYDRLFRIAYYYVKQEEWSQEIVLDVFLRLWKQRDTLLDVRNIEDYCFILVKNASLNYLEKESKYTTVHSSCLPEQSCSPEETLITEELFALYVKALDRLPERCREVFIRIREEHQSYAQVAEELGISTKTVDAQLQKAVSRLKEMIASSQIESY
;
A
#
# COMPACT_ATOMS: atom_id res chain seq x y z
N MET A 1 -3.08 12.55 -1.53
CA MET A 1 -4.28 12.44 -0.67
C MET A 1 -4.10 13.39 0.51
N THR A 2 -5.05 14.28 0.77
CA THR A 2 -4.98 15.14 1.97
C THR A 2 -5.79 14.52 3.10
N GLU A 3 -5.33 14.66 4.34
CA GLU A 3 -6.05 14.16 5.53
C GLU A 3 -7.47 14.75 5.60
N SER A 4 -7.65 15.98 5.15
CA SER A 4 -8.94 16.66 5.11
C SER A 4 -9.94 15.99 4.16
N GLU A 5 -9.50 15.55 2.98
CA GLU A 5 -10.35 14.83 2.01
C GLU A 5 -10.83 13.50 2.58
N VAL A 6 -9.93 12.72 3.15
CA VAL A 6 -10.27 11.44 3.78
C VAL A 6 -11.27 11.62 4.91
N ARG A 7 -11.03 12.57 5.82
CA ARG A 7 -11.96 12.85 6.92
C ARG A 7 -13.34 13.30 6.45
N LYS A 8 -13.42 14.01 5.32
CA LYS A 8 -14.69 14.37 4.69
C LYS A 8 -15.45 13.12 4.22
N LEU A 9 -14.77 12.21 3.53
CA LEU A 9 -15.39 10.96 3.06
C LEU A 9 -15.86 10.09 4.23
N LEU A 10 -15.03 9.91 5.25
CA LEU A 10 -15.40 9.15 6.45
C LEU A 10 -16.63 9.74 7.16
N ARG A 11 -16.75 11.07 7.20
CA ARG A 11 -17.94 11.74 7.76
C ARG A 11 -19.18 11.46 6.94
N GLN A 12 -19.11 11.52 5.62
CA GLN A 12 -20.23 11.19 4.73
C GLN A 12 -20.63 9.70 4.85
N MET A 13 -19.67 8.81 5.00
CA MET A 13 -19.94 7.39 5.24
C MET A 13 -20.69 7.18 6.56
N LYS A 14 -20.28 7.88 7.64
CA LYS A 14 -20.90 7.77 8.97
C LYS A 14 -22.30 8.41 9.03
N GLU A 15 -22.40 9.66 8.58
CA GLU A 15 -23.62 10.47 8.79
C GLU A 15 -24.71 10.21 7.75
N GLN A 16 -24.33 9.79 6.53
CA GLN A 16 -25.25 9.69 5.40
C GLN A 16 -25.32 8.27 4.81
N ASP A 17 -24.64 7.29 5.41
CA ASP A 17 -24.49 5.94 4.84
C ASP A 17 -24.06 5.97 3.35
N SER A 18 -23.25 6.96 2.98
CA SER A 18 -22.93 7.27 1.59
C SER A 18 -22.04 6.19 0.96
N GLN A 19 -22.65 5.35 0.13
CA GLN A 19 -21.91 4.38 -0.69
C GLN A 19 -20.99 5.06 -1.71
N THR A 20 -21.35 6.25 -2.19
CA THR A 20 -20.49 7.03 -3.07
C THR A 20 -19.22 7.46 -2.37
N ALA A 21 -19.32 7.99 -1.14
CA ALA A 21 -18.15 8.36 -0.35
C ALA A 21 -17.27 7.14 -0.03
N PHE A 22 -17.87 5.97 0.20
CA PHE A 22 -17.11 4.73 0.37
C PHE A 22 -16.39 4.31 -0.91
N ARG A 23 -17.04 4.43 -2.06
CA ARG A 23 -16.40 4.15 -3.36
C ARG A 23 -15.23 5.08 -3.62
N ASP A 24 -15.39 6.38 -3.37
CA ASP A 24 -14.31 7.36 -3.51
C ASP A 24 -13.15 7.02 -2.56
N PHE A 25 -13.45 6.64 -1.32
CA PHE A 25 -12.45 6.19 -0.35
C PHE A 25 -11.74 4.92 -0.82
N TYR A 26 -12.48 3.96 -1.38
CA TYR A 26 -11.94 2.74 -1.96
C TYR A 26 -10.98 3.07 -3.12
N ASP A 27 -11.44 3.82 -4.11
CA ASP A 27 -10.64 4.18 -5.29
C ASP A 27 -9.35 4.93 -4.91
N MET A 28 -9.42 5.75 -3.86
CA MET A 28 -8.26 6.52 -3.37
C MET A 28 -7.23 5.67 -2.61
N THR A 29 -7.61 4.54 -2.04
CA THR A 29 -6.75 3.81 -1.09
C THR A 29 -6.45 2.37 -1.54
N TYR A 30 -7.17 1.82 -2.51
CA TYR A 30 -7.06 0.44 -2.96
C TYR A 30 -5.62 0.05 -3.35
N ASP A 31 -4.99 0.78 -4.26
CA ASP A 31 -3.65 0.46 -4.78
C ASP A 31 -2.59 0.39 -3.67
N ARG A 32 -2.72 1.28 -2.69
CA ARG A 32 -1.83 1.30 -1.54
C ARG A 32 -2.06 0.07 -0.65
N LEU A 33 -3.30 -0.26 -0.32
CA LEU A 33 -3.63 -1.41 0.51
C LEU A 33 -3.29 -2.72 -0.20
N PHE A 34 -3.49 -2.79 -1.51
CA PHE A 34 -3.08 -3.92 -2.33
C PHE A 34 -1.57 -4.16 -2.30
N ARG A 35 -0.75 -3.09 -2.46
CA ARG A 35 0.71 -3.21 -2.35
C ARG A 35 1.15 -3.75 -0.98
N ILE A 36 0.48 -3.34 0.09
CA ILE A 36 0.75 -3.84 1.43
C ILE A 36 0.43 -5.34 1.51
N ALA A 37 -0.76 -5.76 1.09
CA ALA A 37 -1.14 -7.17 1.08
C ALA A 37 -0.17 -8.01 0.23
N TYR A 38 0.13 -7.55 -0.97
CA TYR A 38 1.02 -8.24 -1.90
C TYR A 38 2.47 -8.34 -1.38
N TYR A 39 2.94 -7.35 -0.62
CA TYR A 39 4.25 -7.42 0.03
C TYR A 39 4.36 -8.65 0.95
N TYR A 40 3.31 -8.96 1.71
CA TYR A 40 3.29 -10.09 2.63
C TYR A 40 2.98 -11.42 1.93
N VAL A 41 1.93 -11.46 1.11
CA VAL A 41 1.35 -12.71 0.57
C VAL A 41 2.01 -13.16 -0.73
N LYS A 42 2.54 -12.23 -1.55
CA LYS A 42 3.19 -12.48 -2.85
C LYS A 42 2.31 -13.20 -3.89
N GLN A 43 0.99 -13.15 -3.71
CA GLN A 43 0.01 -13.74 -4.63
C GLN A 43 -1.11 -12.74 -4.86
N GLU A 44 -1.43 -12.48 -6.13
CA GLU A 44 -2.34 -11.41 -6.52
C GLU A 44 -3.77 -11.68 -6.06
N GLU A 45 -4.29 -12.88 -6.31
CA GLU A 45 -5.67 -13.27 -5.98
C GLU A 45 -5.93 -13.12 -4.47
N TRP A 46 -5.03 -13.62 -3.64
CA TRP A 46 -5.17 -13.53 -2.18
C TRP A 46 -4.99 -12.11 -1.67
N SER A 47 -4.13 -11.33 -2.32
CA SER A 47 -3.97 -9.92 -1.98
C SER A 47 -5.25 -9.11 -2.24
N GLN A 48 -5.92 -9.38 -3.36
CA GLN A 48 -7.21 -8.78 -3.71
C GLN A 48 -8.29 -9.17 -2.69
N GLU A 49 -8.37 -10.46 -2.32
CA GLU A 49 -9.34 -10.96 -1.35
C GLU A 49 -9.13 -10.33 0.03
N ILE A 50 -7.88 -10.28 0.51
CA ILE A 50 -7.52 -9.66 1.78
C ILE A 50 -7.93 -8.18 1.81
N VAL A 51 -7.63 -7.45 0.75
CA VAL A 51 -7.97 -6.02 0.67
C VAL A 51 -9.48 -5.82 0.63
N LEU A 52 -10.21 -6.64 -0.11
CA LEU A 52 -11.67 -6.59 -0.15
C LEU A 52 -12.28 -6.84 1.23
N ASP A 53 -11.79 -7.84 1.95
CA ASP A 53 -12.24 -8.13 3.33
C ASP A 53 -11.96 -6.96 4.29
N VAL A 54 -10.81 -6.31 4.15
CA VAL A 54 -10.49 -5.11 4.94
C VAL A 54 -11.46 -3.97 4.62
N PHE A 55 -11.78 -3.72 3.35
CA PHE A 55 -12.76 -2.70 2.99
C PHE A 55 -14.17 -3.01 3.52
N LEU A 56 -14.60 -4.27 3.46
CA LEU A 56 -15.88 -4.70 4.05
C LEU A 56 -15.89 -4.47 5.56
N ARG A 57 -14.78 -4.72 6.24
CA ARG A 57 -14.62 -4.43 7.66
C ARG A 57 -14.66 -2.93 7.95
N LEU A 58 -13.97 -2.11 7.17
CA LEU A 58 -14.01 -0.65 7.29
C LEU A 58 -15.43 -0.11 7.11
N TRP A 59 -16.18 -0.61 6.12
CA TRP A 59 -17.57 -0.24 5.93
C TRP A 59 -18.46 -0.61 7.14
N LYS A 60 -18.29 -1.80 7.67
CA LYS A 60 -19.04 -2.25 8.87
C LYS A 60 -18.72 -1.40 10.11
N GLN A 61 -17.50 -0.89 10.21
CA GLN A 61 -17.02 -0.09 11.33
C GLN A 61 -17.06 1.42 11.07
N ARG A 62 -17.73 1.89 10.00
CA ARG A 62 -17.72 3.28 9.55
C ARG A 62 -18.09 4.30 10.62
N ASP A 63 -18.92 3.90 11.60
CA ASP A 63 -19.35 4.78 12.69
C ASP A 63 -18.19 5.19 13.62
N THR A 64 -17.16 4.38 13.73
CA THR A 64 -16.01 4.59 14.62
C THR A 64 -14.76 5.08 13.90
N LEU A 65 -14.75 5.11 12.55
CA LEU A 65 -13.54 5.49 11.79
C LEU A 65 -13.14 6.95 12.01
N LEU A 66 -14.07 7.84 12.34
CA LEU A 66 -13.76 9.24 12.66
C LEU A 66 -12.98 9.40 13.97
N ASP A 67 -13.08 8.45 14.87
CA ASP A 67 -12.38 8.45 16.15
C ASP A 67 -10.93 7.98 16.01
N VAL A 68 -10.59 7.39 14.85
CA VAL A 68 -9.23 6.97 14.52
C VAL A 68 -8.37 8.20 14.21
N ARG A 69 -7.28 8.38 14.96
CA ARG A 69 -6.37 9.51 14.81
C ARG A 69 -5.70 9.54 13.42
N ASN A 70 -5.21 8.40 12.98
CA ASN A 70 -4.56 8.23 11.67
C ASN A 70 -5.18 7.03 10.96
N ILE A 71 -6.06 7.31 10.00
CA ILE A 71 -6.76 6.27 9.24
C ILE A 71 -5.80 5.48 8.32
N GLU A 72 -4.73 6.11 7.85
CA GLU A 72 -3.76 5.46 6.99
C GLU A 72 -2.99 4.38 7.75
N ASP A 73 -2.50 4.71 8.96
CA ASP A 73 -1.82 3.74 9.81
C ASP A 73 -2.78 2.64 10.28
N TYR A 74 -4.03 2.98 10.54
CA TYR A 74 -5.06 2.00 10.89
C TYR A 74 -5.32 1.01 9.75
N CYS A 75 -5.49 1.49 8.52
CA CYS A 75 -5.66 0.62 7.35
C CYS A 75 -4.42 -0.25 7.10
N PHE A 76 -3.22 0.31 7.27
CA PHE A 76 -1.97 -0.46 7.17
C PHE A 76 -1.96 -1.63 8.15
N ILE A 77 -2.26 -1.37 9.43
CA ILE A 77 -2.31 -2.41 10.47
C ILE A 77 -3.38 -3.47 10.16
N LEU A 78 -4.55 -3.07 9.67
CA LEU A 78 -5.60 -4.01 9.29
C LEU A 78 -5.17 -4.94 8.17
N VAL A 79 -4.60 -4.41 7.10
CA VAL A 79 -4.13 -5.23 5.96
C VAL A 79 -2.96 -6.12 6.37
N LYS A 80 -1.98 -5.59 7.10
CA LYS A 80 -0.86 -6.38 7.64
C LYS A 80 -1.37 -7.57 8.45
N ASN A 81 -2.24 -7.33 9.44
CA ASN A 81 -2.77 -8.38 10.29
C ASN A 81 -3.59 -9.41 9.51
N ALA A 82 -4.39 -8.96 8.53
CA ALA A 82 -5.15 -9.87 7.68
C ALA A 82 -4.22 -10.74 6.83
N SER A 83 -3.15 -10.18 6.28
CA SER A 83 -2.14 -10.89 5.49
C SER A 83 -1.38 -11.93 6.33
N LEU A 84 -0.96 -11.56 7.54
CA LEU A 84 -0.28 -12.49 8.46
C LEU A 84 -1.20 -13.63 8.90
N ASN A 85 -2.46 -13.33 9.21
CA ASN A 85 -3.45 -14.36 9.55
C ASN A 85 -3.73 -15.32 8.39
N TYR A 86 -3.70 -14.81 7.15
CA TYR A 86 -3.81 -15.65 5.96
C TYR A 86 -2.63 -16.61 5.86
N LEU A 87 -1.40 -16.10 5.96
CA LEU A 87 -0.17 -16.93 5.90
C LEU A 87 -0.13 -17.98 7.02
N GLU A 88 -0.57 -17.62 8.23
CA GLU A 88 -0.64 -18.57 9.34
C GLU A 88 -1.64 -19.70 9.08
N LYS A 89 -2.78 -19.41 8.50
CA LYS A 89 -3.76 -20.43 8.09
C LYS A 89 -3.18 -21.33 7.00
N GLU A 90 -2.61 -20.75 5.95
CA GLU A 90 -2.02 -21.49 4.85
C GLU A 90 -0.89 -22.41 5.34
N SER A 91 -0.02 -21.95 6.22
CA SER A 91 1.04 -22.77 6.81
C SER A 91 0.51 -23.97 7.60
N LYS A 92 -0.60 -23.81 8.31
CA LYS A 92 -1.26 -24.91 9.03
C LYS A 92 -1.87 -25.96 8.09
N TYR A 93 -2.39 -25.53 6.91
CA TYR A 93 -2.89 -26.45 5.90
C TYR A 93 -1.75 -27.12 5.11
N THR A 94 -0.63 -26.45 4.90
CA THR A 94 0.52 -26.96 4.16
C THR A 94 1.37 -27.92 4.99
N THR A 95 1.33 -27.85 6.32
CA THR A 95 2.06 -28.78 7.22
C THR A 95 1.51 -30.23 7.11
N VAL A 96 0.39 -30.44 6.45
CA VAL A 96 -0.13 -31.77 6.09
C VAL A 96 0.47 -32.30 4.78
N HIS A 97 1.02 -31.42 3.92
CA HIS A 97 1.69 -31.79 2.67
C HIS A 97 2.89 -30.89 2.39
N SER A 98 4.06 -31.40 2.72
CA SER A 98 5.38 -30.96 2.22
C SER A 98 6.11 -29.84 2.98
N SER A 99 7.20 -30.23 3.57
CA SER A 99 8.34 -29.47 4.05
C SER A 99 9.01 -28.69 2.91
N CYS A 100 8.75 -27.38 2.79
CA CYS A 100 9.67 -26.38 2.21
C CYS A 100 9.03 -25.00 2.35
N LEU A 101 9.14 -24.40 3.53
CA LEU A 101 9.14 -22.95 3.67
C LEU A 101 10.60 -22.49 3.54
N PRO A 102 10.92 -21.47 2.75
CA PRO A 102 12.20 -20.80 2.90
C PRO A 102 12.18 -20.13 4.27
N GLU A 103 12.87 -20.71 5.24
CA GLU A 103 13.27 -20.02 6.46
C GLU A 103 14.16 -18.84 6.07
N GLN A 104 13.56 -17.69 5.83
CA GLN A 104 14.26 -16.44 6.04
C GLN A 104 14.29 -16.23 7.55
N SER A 105 15.39 -16.69 8.17
CA SER A 105 15.73 -16.39 9.56
C SER A 105 16.12 -14.91 9.69
N CYS A 106 15.15 -14.01 9.49
CA CYS A 106 15.29 -12.63 9.93
C CYS A 106 15.05 -12.57 11.44
N SER A 107 15.90 -11.86 12.17
CA SER A 107 15.66 -11.61 13.58
C SER A 107 14.36 -10.79 13.73
N PRO A 108 13.65 -10.87 14.88
CA PRO A 108 12.47 -10.04 15.12
C PRO A 108 12.73 -8.54 14.94
N GLU A 109 13.94 -8.08 15.23
CA GLU A 109 14.39 -6.69 15.06
C GLU A 109 14.56 -6.33 13.58
N GLU A 110 15.16 -7.20 12.77
CA GLU A 110 15.31 -6.99 11.32
C GLU A 110 13.95 -6.99 10.62
N THR A 111 13.02 -7.84 11.06
CA THR A 111 11.65 -7.86 10.55
C THR A 111 10.93 -6.55 10.85
N LEU A 112 11.06 -6.02 12.08
CA LEU A 112 10.43 -4.76 12.48
C LEU A 112 10.98 -3.57 11.68
N ILE A 113 12.31 -3.47 11.55
CA ILE A 113 12.98 -2.42 10.75
C ILE A 113 12.51 -2.48 9.29
N THR A 114 12.39 -3.68 8.72
CA THR A 114 11.93 -3.87 7.35
C THR A 114 10.47 -3.44 7.18
N GLU A 115 9.60 -3.73 8.14
CA GLU A 115 8.20 -3.32 8.11
C GLU A 115 8.01 -1.81 8.23
N GLU A 116 8.74 -1.16 9.13
CA GLU A 116 8.72 0.29 9.29
C GLU A 116 9.23 0.99 8.01
N LEU A 117 10.32 0.49 7.44
CA LEU A 117 10.86 1.01 6.18
C LEU A 117 9.88 0.80 5.03
N PHE A 118 9.19 -0.33 4.97
CA PHE A 118 8.18 -0.59 3.95
C PHE A 118 6.96 0.33 4.12
N ALA A 119 6.48 0.52 5.34
CA ALA A 119 5.39 1.47 5.61
C ALA A 119 5.75 2.90 5.19
N LEU A 120 6.99 3.29 5.46
CA LEU A 120 7.54 4.58 5.04
C LEU A 120 7.62 4.70 3.51
N TYR A 121 8.09 3.65 2.84
CA TYR A 121 8.14 3.57 1.37
C TYR A 121 6.75 3.74 0.74
N VAL A 122 5.74 3.03 1.24
CA VAL A 122 4.35 3.14 0.75
C VAL A 122 3.81 4.55 0.93
N LYS A 123 4.03 5.17 2.10
CA LYS A 123 3.65 6.57 2.36
C LYS A 123 4.37 7.56 1.44
N ALA A 124 5.65 7.32 1.17
CA ALA A 124 6.44 8.16 0.28
C ALA A 124 5.98 8.07 -1.17
N LEU A 125 5.61 6.88 -1.65
CA LEU A 125 5.03 6.68 -2.98
C LEU A 125 3.74 7.49 -3.16
N ASP A 126 2.84 7.48 -2.17
CA ASP A 126 1.58 8.20 -2.24
C ASP A 126 1.75 9.73 -2.29
N ARG A 127 2.87 10.25 -1.76
CA ARG A 127 3.23 11.68 -1.81
C ARG A 127 3.89 12.12 -3.11
N LEU A 128 4.23 11.18 -3.99
CA LEU A 128 4.76 11.53 -5.31
C LEU A 128 3.66 12.20 -6.16
N PRO A 129 4.04 13.18 -7.03
CA PRO A 129 3.13 13.65 -8.06
C PRO A 129 2.66 12.47 -8.92
N GLU A 130 1.40 12.47 -9.29
CA GLU A 130 0.73 11.39 -10.00
C GLU A 130 1.54 10.83 -11.18
N ARG A 131 2.01 11.70 -12.08
CA ARG A 131 2.82 11.28 -13.23
C ARG A 131 4.16 10.65 -12.85
N CYS A 132 4.82 11.15 -11.80
CA CYS A 132 6.08 10.56 -11.31
C CYS A 132 5.81 9.17 -10.69
N ARG A 133 4.75 9.06 -9.91
CA ARG A 133 4.33 7.81 -9.26
C ARG A 133 3.97 6.75 -10.29
N GLU A 134 3.16 7.10 -11.28
CA GLU A 134 2.76 6.19 -12.35
C GLU A 134 3.96 5.63 -13.11
N VAL A 135 4.87 6.49 -13.56
CA VAL A 135 6.10 6.08 -14.24
C VAL A 135 6.96 5.19 -13.35
N PHE A 136 7.09 5.55 -12.06
CA PHE A 136 7.88 4.78 -11.10
C PHE A 136 7.33 3.37 -10.91
N ILE A 137 6.02 3.22 -10.70
CA ILE A 137 5.35 1.93 -10.51
C ILE A 137 5.55 1.06 -11.74
N ARG A 138 5.23 1.56 -12.94
CA ARG A 138 5.34 0.81 -14.19
C ARG A 138 6.76 0.31 -14.46
N ILE A 139 7.77 1.14 -14.22
CA ILE A 139 9.18 0.76 -14.45
C ILE A 139 9.72 -0.16 -13.36
N ARG A 140 9.43 0.12 -12.07
CA ARG A 140 10.08 -0.53 -10.93
C ARG A 140 9.31 -1.71 -10.35
N GLU A 141 8.00 -1.62 -10.31
CA GLU A 141 7.15 -2.68 -9.75
C GLU A 141 6.62 -3.62 -10.84
N GLU A 142 6.16 -3.07 -11.98
CA GLU A 142 5.63 -3.84 -13.09
C GLU A 142 6.68 -4.26 -14.12
N HIS A 143 7.94 -3.83 -13.93
CA HIS A 143 9.09 -4.17 -14.80
C HIS A 143 8.91 -3.85 -16.29
N GLN A 144 8.07 -2.86 -16.61
CA GLN A 144 7.88 -2.39 -17.97
C GLN A 144 9.14 -1.68 -18.49
N SER A 145 9.38 -1.79 -19.80
CA SER A 145 10.47 -1.06 -20.45
C SER A 145 10.11 0.42 -20.64
N TYR A 146 11.14 1.27 -20.72
CA TYR A 146 10.95 2.71 -21.02
C TYR A 146 10.16 2.96 -22.30
N ALA A 147 10.33 2.11 -23.31
CA ALA A 147 9.60 2.23 -24.58
C ALA A 147 8.11 1.93 -24.41
N GLN A 148 7.77 0.88 -23.68
CA GLN A 148 6.37 0.53 -23.38
C GLN A 148 5.67 1.63 -22.58
N VAL A 149 6.29 2.11 -21.49
CA VAL A 149 5.73 3.19 -20.69
C VAL A 149 5.57 4.48 -21.51
N ALA A 150 6.53 4.78 -22.37
CA ALA A 150 6.46 5.95 -23.25
C ALA A 150 5.29 5.87 -24.23
N GLU A 151 5.07 4.70 -24.84
CA GLU A 151 3.97 4.43 -25.76
C GLU A 151 2.61 4.52 -25.06
N GLU A 152 2.44 3.83 -23.93
CA GLU A 152 1.19 3.80 -23.16
C GLU A 152 0.79 5.18 -22.59
N LEU A 153 1.76 5.97 -22.16
CA LEU A 153 1.50 7.31 -21.61
C LEU A 153 1.52 8.43 -22.66
N GLY A 154 1.82 8.11 -23.91
CA GLY A 154 1.90 9.10 -24.99
C GLY A 154 3.00 10.15 -24.80
N ILE A 155 4.15 9.77 -24.20
CA ILE A 155 5.28 10.65 -23.90
C ILE A 155 6.57 10.11 -24.49
N SER A 156 7.64 10.92 -24.52
CA SER A 156 8.96 10.43 -24.96
C SER A 156 9.66 9.58 -23.91
N THR A 157 10.50 8.65 -24.31
CA THR A 157 11.37 7.87 -23.39
C THR A 157 12.25 8.77 -22.54
N LYS A 158 12.68 9.91 -23.07
CA LYS A 158 13.42 10.94 -22.31
C LYS A 158 12.55 11.55 -21.20
N THR A 159 11.26 11.73 -21.46
CA THR A 159 10.29 12.20 -20.44
C THR A 159 10.07 11.14 -19.37
N VAL A 160 9.98 9.87 -19.75
CA VAL A 160 9.89 8.74 -18.80
C VAL A 160 11.10 8.75 -17.87
N ASP A 161 12.32 8.86 -18.40
CA ASP A 161 13.54 8.90 -17.62
C ASP A 161 13.55 10.11 -16.66
N ALA A 162 13.19 11.28 -17.12
CA ALA A 162 13.11 12.48 -16.27
C ALA A 162 12.10 12.34 -15.14
N GLN A 163 10.91 11.75 -15.40
CA GLN A 163 9.89 11.49 -14.36
C GLN A 163 10.38 10.43 -13.36
N LEU A 164 11.04 9.38 -13.82
CA LEU A 164 11.61 8.35 -12.96
C LEU A 164 12.71 8.92 -12.04
N GLN A 165 13.65 9.70 -12.58
CA GLN A 165 14.71 10.34 -11.79
C GLN A 165 14.11 11.27 -10.73
N LYS A 166 13.10 12.06 -11.09
CA LYS A 166 12.37 12.93 -10.16
C LYS A 166 11.67 12.15 -9.05
N ALA A 167 11.05 11.02 -9.40
CA ALA A 167 10.43 10.13 -8.42
C ALA A 167 11.46 9.58 -7.43
N VAL A 168 12.57 9.05 -7.93
CA VAL A 168 13.65 8.47 -7.10
C VAL A 168 14.27 9.52 -6.18
N SER A 169 14.54 10.75 -6.67
CA SER A 169 15.07 11.83 -5.84
C SER A 169 14.11 12.16 -4.68
N ARG A 170 12.83 12.34 -4.98
CA ARG A 170 11.82 12.66 -3.96
C ARG A 170 11.61 11.55 -2.94
N LEU A 171 11.63 10.28 -3.39
CA LEU A 171 11.54 9.14 -2.47
C LEU A 171 12.73 9.12 -1.50
N LYS A 172 13.94 9.31 -2.01
CA LYS A 172 15.15 9.38 -1.17
C LYS A 172 15.07 10.52 -0.14
N GLU A 173 14.65 11.71 -0.54
CA GLU A 173 14.49 12.86 0.35
C GLU A 173 13.47 12.59 1.45
N MET A 174 12.31 12.01 1.10
CA MET A 174 11.25 11.70 2.07
C MET A 174 11.66 10.61 3.05
N ILE A 175 12.36 9.57 2.59
CA ILE A 175 12.85 8.49 3.46
C ILE A 175 13.94 9.02 4.40
N ALA A 176 14.88 9.81 3.88
CA ALA A 176 15.94 10.40 4.69
C ALA A 176 15.41 11.37 5.76
N SER A 177 14.42 12.19 5.42
CA SER A 177 13.80 13.12 6.37
C SER A 177 13.09 12.43 7.52
N SER A 178 12.45 11.29 7.26
CA SER A 178 11.71 10.53 8.27
C SER A 178 12.61 9.79 9.25
N GLN A 179 13.85 9.48 8.87
CA GLN A 179 14.83 8.86 9.78
C GLN A 179 15.42 9.87 10.78
N ILE A 180 15.37 11.18 10.48
CA ILE A 180 15.89 12.23 11.35
C ILE A 180 14.89 12.58 12.48
N GLU A 181 13.60 12.36 12.28
CA GLU A 181 12.56 12.65 13.28
C GLU A 181 12.39 11.54 14.35
N SER A 182 13.13 10.43 14.20
CA SER A 182 13.05 9.27 15.11
C SER A 182 14.19 9.20 16.14
N TYR A 183 14.98 10.29 16.30
CA TYR A 183 16.06 10.41 17.29
C TYR A 183 15.78 11.50 18.30
#